data_219cd6b4bb052600bc2f18988ec8a420
#
_entry.id   219cd6b4bb052600bc2f18988ec8a420
#
_cell.length_a   1.000
_cell.length_b   1.000
_cell.length_c   1.000
_cell.angle_alpha   90.00
_cell.angle_beta   90.00
_cell.angle_gamma   90.00
#
_symmetry.space_group_name_H-M   'P 1'
#
loop_
_entity.id
_entity.type
_entity.pdbx_description
1 polymer ?
#
loop_
_entity_poly.entity_id
_entity_poly.type
_entity_poly.pdbx_seq_one_letter_code
_entity_poly.pdbx_strand_id
1 'polypeptide(L)'
;MTIYEKALEVQPFVQDCRRTIHRWPELGMEEFRTTDFICEKLDEMGIPYRRLEPTGCIAEIKGNQSGKIVALRADIDALQMNEINDLPFRSERPGYMHGCGHDTHTAMLLGAAKVLNTMREEINGTVRLIFQPSEENGLGSQVVADQGGMEGVSACFGEHVFGGTGEKVGVVHYKKGGLFPSADTFWIHVHGIGCHGAMPDMGVDATVCAAAIVMNLQSIASREISPLEPVVVTVGSLHSGTAYNICSGEAEMTGTVRTFSKEHRKTFPDRLRRIVENTARAYRCTAEVEYGCGSSALINDPYVTEIARKAAEKILPDSSLLVEGGGSMGAEDFSLYTEYVPCTFFTIGCGEETFNHNEHFVVDESIFPSGVALHVQFAIDYLNDQATNT
;
A
#
# COMPACT_ATOMS: atom_id res chain seq x y z
N MET A 1 34.25 1.78 4.66
CA MET A 1 33.13 0.85 4.89
C MET A 1 32.01 1.26 3.94
N THR A 2 31.52 0.33 3.14
CA THR A 2 30.37 0.56 2.24
C THR A 2 29.08 0.75 3.04
N ILE A 3 28.03 1.29 2.41
CA ILE A 3 26.72 1.42 3.06
C ILE A 3 26.14 0.04 3.42
N TYR A 4 26.36 -0.97 2.56
CA TYR A 4 25.93 -2.35 2.85
C TYR A 4 26.66 -2.95 4.07
N GLU A 5 27.98 -2.71 4.21
CA GLU A 5 28.73 -3.14 5.40
C GLU A 5 28.22 -2.45 6.68
N LYS A 6 27.87 -1.15 6.62
CA LYS A 6 27.23 -0.44 7.74
C LYS A 6 25.85 -1.01 8.08
N ALA A 7 25.08 -1.40 7.06
CA ALA A 7 23.79 -2.08 7.26
C ALA A 7 23.94 -3.45 7.93
N LEU A 8 24.97 -4.22 7.58
CA LEU A 8 25.30 -5.48 8.26
C LEU A 8 25.65 -5.26 9.73
N GLU A 9 26.38 -4.20 10.07
CA GLU A 9 26.71 -3.88 11.47
C GLU A 9 25.48 -3.59 12.34
N VAL A 10 24.44 -2.98 11.76
CA VAL A 10 23.21 -2.66 12.48
C VAL A 10 22.16 -3.78 12.41
N GLN A 11 22.41 -4.86 11.67
CA GLN A 11 21.45 -5.97 11.53
C GLN A 11 20.96 -6.55 12.87
N PRO A 12 21.79 -6.75 13.91
CA PRO A 12 21.30 -7.23 15.22
C PRO A 12 20.30 -6.24 15.87
N PHE A 13 20.51 -4.94 15.68
CA PHE A 13 19.58 -3.91 16.16
C PHE A 13 18.24 -3.96 15.39
N VAL A 14 18.28 -4.09 14.06
CA VAL A 14 17.09 -4.22 13.22
C VAL A 14 16.29 -5.47 13.59
N GLN A 15 16.98 -6.59 13.81
CA GLN A 15 16.36 -7.84 14.22
C GLN A 15 15.66 -7.72 15.58
N ASP A 16 16.29 -7.06 16.55
CA ASP A 16 15.69 -6.82 17.86
C ASP A 16 14.47 -5.92 17.79
N CYS A 17 14.56 -4.81 17.03
CA CYS A 17 13.42 -3.92 16.77
C CYS A 17 12.25 -4.67 16.13
N ARG A 18 12.49 -5.41 15.05
CA ARG A 18 11.47 -6.18 14.35
C ARG A 18 10.77 -7.17 15.26
N ARG A 19 11.53 -7.97 16.01
CA ARG A 19 10.99 -9.00 16.89
C ARG A 19 10.24 -8.43 18.09
N THR A 20 10.62 -7.23 18.54
CA THR A 20 9.91 -6.51 19.60
C THR A 20 8.55 -6.02 19.13
N ILE A 21 8.50 -5.40 17.94
CA ILE A 21 7.25 -4.93 17.32
C ILE A 21 6.35 -6.11 17.01
N HIS A 22 6.88 -7.18 16.42
CA HIS A 22 6.13 -8.38 16.04
C HIS A 22 5.36 -9.04 17.18
N ARG A 23 5.90 -9.02 18.40
CA ARG A 23 5.22 -9.57 19.59
C ARG A 23 3.94 -8.83 19.97
N TRP A 24 3.84 -7.55 19.65
CA TRP A 24 2.74 -6.69 20.07
C TRP A 24 2.09 -5.98 18.89
N PRO A 25 1.52 -6.72 17.95
CA PRO A 25 0.87 -6.14 16.78
C PRO A 25 -0.33 -5.28 17.19
N GLU A 26 -0.45 -4.10 16.59
CA GLU A 26 -1.53 -3.14 16.84
C GLU A 26 -2.20 -2.77 15.51
N LEU A 27 -3.52 -2.60 15.54
CA LEU A 27 -4.27 -2.23 14.34
C LEU A 27 -4.07 -0.76 13.98
N GLY A 28 -4.37 -0.43 12.75
CA GLY A 28 -4.33 0.94 12.25
C GLY A 28 -5.11 1.92 13.12
N MET A 29 -4.49 3.06 13.42
CA MET A 29 -4.92 4.11 14.37
C MET A 29 -4.88 3.71 15.86
N GLU A 30 -4.38 2.53 16.19
CA GLU A 30 -4.23 2.02 17.55
C GLU A 30 -2.77 1.65 17.90
N GLU A 31 -1.80 2.02 17.05
CA GLU A 31 -0.37 1.65 17.16
C GLU A 31 0.37 2.49 18.23
N PHE A 32 -0.24 2.62 19.40
CA PHE A 32 0.30 3.47 20.48
C PHE A 32 1.63 2.96 21.01
N ARG A 33 1.72 1.66 21.30
CA ARG A 33 2.94 1.04 21.82
C ARG A 33 4.04 0.98 20.77
N THR A 34 3.68 0.69 19.52
CA THR A 34 4.61 0.70 18.38
C THR A 34 5.18 2.10 18.18
N THR A 35 4.32 3.13 18.24
CA THR A 35 4.74 4.54 18.18
C THR A 35 5.67 4.91 19.34
N ASP A 36 5.33 4.49 20.57
CA ASP A 36 6.18 4.74 21.75
C ASP A 36 7.56 4.09 21.60
N PHE A 37 7.60 2.84 21.11
CA PHE A 37 8.85 2.12 20.86
C PHE A 37 9.71 2.80 19.80
N ILE A 38 9.11 3.24 18.68
CA ILE A 38 9.83 3.98 17.63
C ILE A 38 10.43 5.28 18.21
N CYS A 39 9.63 6.04 18.96
CA CYS A 39 10.08 7.27 19.59
C CYS A 39 11.23 7.02 20.60
N GLU A 40 11.16 5.96 21.39
CA GLU A 40 12.25 5.55 22.29
C GLU A 40 13.55 5.28 21.51
N LYS A 41 13.48 4.56 20.39
CA LYS A 41 14.67 4.30 19.56
C LYS A 41 15.23 5.55 18.91
N LEU A 42 14.38 6.49 18.52
CA LEU A 42 14.81 7.80 18.00
C LEU A 42 15.47 8.64 19.09
N ASP A 43 14.94 8.63 20.33
CA ASP A 43 15.54 9.29 21.50
C ASP A 43 16.92 8.69 21.82
N GLU A 44 17.07 7.37 21.83
CA GLU A 44 18.35 6.68 22.03
C GLU A 44 19.41 7.12 21.00
N MET A 45 18.97 7.40 19.77
CA MET A 45 19.84 7.88 18.69
C MET A 45 20.04 9.41 18.69
N GLY A 46 19.32 10.17 19.52
CA GLY A 46 19.34 11.63 19.53
C GLY A 46 18.79 12.23 18.21
N ILE A 47 17.82 11.58 17.58
CA ILE A 47 17.17 12.05 16.36
C ILE A 47 15.89 12.77 16.74
N PRO A 48 15.72 14.07 16.42
CA PRO A 48 14.51 14.81 16.73
C PRO A 48 13.31 14.29 15.91
N TYR A 49 12.17 14.22 16.58
CA TYR A 49 10.92 13.76 15.96
C TYR A 49 9.72 14.56 16.46
N ARG A 50 8.60 14.45 15.79
CA ARG A 50 7.27 14.82 16.27
C ARG A 50 6.32 13.64 16.09
N ARG A 51 5.43 13.44 17.05
CA ARG A 51 4.37 12.46 16.95
C ARG A 51 3.27 12.93 16.00
N LEU A 52 2.62 11.97 15.39
CA LEU A 52 1.36 12.16 14.67
C LEU A 52 0.20 11.79 15.58
N GLU A 53 -0.97 12.36 15.31
CA GLU A 53 -2.20 12.04 16.00
C GLU A 53 -3.10 11.18 15.09
N PRO A 54 -3.61 10.02 15.54
CA PRO A 54 -3.47 9.48 16.90
C PRO A 54 -2.15 8.72 17.16
N THR A 55 -1.49 8.20 16.11
CA THR A 55 -0.31 7.34 16.19
C THR A 55 0.65 7.61 15.04
N GLY A 56 1.86 7.04 15.12
CA GLY A 56 2.94 7.27 14.17
C GLY A 56 3.82 8.47 14.54
N CYS A 57 4.89 8.68 13.78
CA CYS A 57 5.77 9.83 13.99
C CYS A 57 6.57 10.19 12.73
N ILE A 58 7.09 11.41 12.73
CA ILE A 58 7.99 11.94 11.71
C ILE A 58 9.26 12.42 12.36
N ALA A 59 10.40 11.94 11.90
CA ALA A 59 11.72 12.33 12.38
C ALA A 59 12.53 12.98 11.25
N GLU A 60 13.54 13.78 11.60
CA GLU A 60 14.42 14.42 10.63
C GLU A 60 15.89 14.26 11.01
N ILE A 61 16.67 13.84 10.05
CA ILE A 61 18.13 13.83 10.13
C ILE A 61 18.65 14.94 9.21
N LYS A 62 19.09 16.02 9.82
CA LYS A 62 19.67 17.16 9.10
C LYS A 62 21.15 16.91 8.85
N GLY A 63 21.53 17.05 7.60
CA GLY A 63 22.92 16.98 7.18
C GLY A 63 23.68 18.27 7.36
N ASN A 64 24.84 18.33 6.73
CA ASN A 64 25.82 19.40 6.87
C ASN A 64 25.44 20.69 6.13
N GLN A 65 24.60 20.60 5.11
CA GLN A 65 24.16 21.73 4.29
C GLN A 65 22.64 21.85 4.28
N SER A 66 22.15 23.08 4.18
CA SER A 66 20.74 23.30 3.84
C SER A 66 20.50 22.87 2.40
N GLY A 67 19.44 22.09 2.18
CA GLY A 67 19.14 21.55 0.87
C GLY A 67 17.73 20.97 0.82
N LYS A 68 17.52 20.08 -0.10
CA LYS A 68 16.26 19.35 -0.28
C LYS A 68 15.93 18.48 0.93
N ILE A 69 14.67 18.12 1.02
CA ILE A 69 14.18 17.11 1.96
C ILE A 69 13.79 15.88 1.13
N VAL A 70 14.42 14.75 1.38
CA VAL A 70 13.96 13.44 0.87
C VAL A 70 13.26 12.70 1.99
N ALA A 71 12.09 12.12 1.70
CA ALA A 71 11.34 11.31 2.65
C ALA A 71 11.58 9.82 2.42
N LEU A 72 11.72 9.07 3.52
CA LEU A 72 11.74 7.62 3.58
C LEU A 72 10.55 7.17 4.43
N ARG A 73 9.76 6.21 3.94
CA ARG A 73 8.52 5.77 4.62
C ARG A 73 8.58 4.30 5.00
N ALA A 74 8.09 4.01 6.19
CA ALA A 74 7.64 2.69 6.61
C ALA A 74 6.26 2.80 7.25
N ASP A 75 5.38 1.84 6.97
CA ASP A 75 4.13 1.60 7.69
C ASP A 75 4.40 0.89 9.01
N ILE A 76 3.44 0.96 9.96
CA ILE A 76 3.66 0.46 11.33
C ILE A 76 2.53 -0.40 11.88
N ASP A 77 1.40 -0.52 11.18
CA ASP A 77 0.20 -1.24 11.62
C ASP A 77 0.24 -2.75 11.36
N ALA A 78 -0.69 -3.47 11.95
CA ALA A 78 -0.84 -4.90 11.85
C ALA A 78 -2.26 -5.29 11.47
N LEU A 79 -2.49 -6.60 11.29
CA LEU A 79 -3.74 -7.18 10.84
C LEU A 79 -4.49 -7.89 11.97
N GLN A 80 -5.83 -7.88 11.86
CA GLN A 80 -6.70 -8.71 12.69
C GLN A 80 -6.71 -10.15 12.14
N MET A 81 -5.72 -10.93 12.52
CA MET A 81 -5.59 -12.33 12.13
C MET A 81 -4.77 -13.11 13.17
N ASN A 82 -4.99 -14.42 13.27
CA ASN A 82 -4.21 -15.26 14.18
C ASN A 82 -2.87 -15.63 13.55
N GLU A 83 -1.80 -15.57 14.33
CA GLU A 83 -0.53 -16.16 13.97
C GLU A 83 -0.45 -17.60 14.49
N ILE A 84 -0.10 -18.56 13.61
CA ILE A 84 0.05 -19.97 13.99
C ILE A 84 1.48 -20.48 13.88
N ASN A 85 2.44 -19.59 13.58
CA ASN A 85 3.86 -19.91 13.52
C ASN A 85 4.42 -20.28 14.90
N ASP A 86 5.38 -21.20 14.92
CA ASP A 86 6.18 -21.53 16.12
C ASP A 86 7.47 -20.71 16.15
N LEU A 87 7.33 -19.39 16.39
CA LEU A 87 8.45 -18.46 16.45
C LEU A 87 8.71 -18.01 17.90
N PRO A 88 9.98 -17.84 18.32
CA PRO A 88 10.32 -17.38 19.68
C PRO A 88 9.86 -15.94 19.96
N PHE A 89 9.45 -15.20 18.95
CA PHE A 89 8.93 -13.85 19.01
C PHE A 89 7.52 -13.72 18.42
N ARG A 90 6.79 -14.83 18.34
CA ARG A 90 5.39 -14.86 17.88
C ARG A 90 4.52 -13.82 18.62
N SER A 91 3.47 -13.36 17.97
CA SER A 91 2.49 -12.46 18.58
C SER A 91 2.02 -12.96 19.95
N GLU A 92 2.10 -12.06 20.93
CA GLU A 92 1.56 -12.24 22.28
C GLU A 92 0.11 -11.73 22.42
N ARG A 93 -0.47 -11.19 21.31
CA ARG A 93 -1.85 -10.72 21.23
C ARG A 93 -2.69 -11.66 20.36
N PRO A 94 -3.50 -12.57 20.96
CA PRO A 94 -4.36 -13.46 20.18
C PRO A 94 -5.30 -12.67 19.25
N GLY A 95 -5.39 -13.09 17.99
CA GLY A 95 -6.22 -12.42 16.98
C GLY A 95 -5.54 -11.25 16.25
N TYR A 96 -4.26 -10.99 16.51
CA TYR A 96 -3.49 -9.93 15.85
C TYR A 96 -2.12 -10.45 15.40
N MET A 97 -1.69 -10.05 14.21
CA MET A 97 -0.41 -10.46 13.63
C MET A 97 0.13 -9.41 12.66
N HIS A 98 1.45 -9.22 12.63
CA HIS A 98 2.10 -8.54 11.51
C HIS A 98 2.18 -9.46 10.28
N GLY A 99 1.03 -9.70 9.67
CA GLY A 99 0.88 -10.59 8.51
C GLY A 99 1.23 -9.95 7.17
N CYS A 100 1.56 -8.66 7.15
CA CYS A 100 2.00 -7.93 5.95
C CYS A 100 3.48 -7.54 5.97
N GLY A 101 4.14 -7.64 7.13
CA GLY A 101 5.58 -7.36 7.27
C GLY A 101 5.91 -5.93 7.67
N HIS A 102 4.94 -5.13 8.13
CA HIS A 102 5.15 -3.74 8.53
C HIS A 102 6.10 -3.58 9.73
N ASP A 103 6.18 -4.58 10.61
CA ASP A 103 7.22 -4.69 11.64
C ASP A 103 8.64 -4.71 11.04
N THR A 104 8.80 -5.37 9.89
CA THR A 104 10.07 -5.41 9.14
C THR A 104 10.38 -4.06 8.49
N HIS A 105 9.40 -3.43 7.85
CA HIS A 105 9.58 -2.10 7.24
C HIS A 105 9.98 -1.07 8.28
N THR A 106 9.27 -1.03 9.41
CA THR A 106 9.58 -0.17 10.57
C THR A 106 11.00 -0.41 11.07
N ALA A 107 11.39 -1.67 11.25
CA ALA A 107 12.72 -2.02 11.76
C ALA A 107 13.84 -1.65 10.77
N MET A 108 13.63 -1.88 9.46
CA MET A 108 14.60 -1.49 8.43
C MET A 108 14.76 0.04 8.37
N LEU A 109 13.67 0.81 8.51
CA LEU A 109 13.74 2.27 8.54
C LEU A 109 14.44 2.78 9.81
N LEU A 110 14.23 2.15 10.98
CA LEU A 110 15.01 2.44 12.20
C LEU A 110 16.50 2.12 12.01
N GLY A 111 16.81 1.01 11.33
CA GLY A 111 18.18 0.65 10.95
C GLY A 111 18.81 1.71 10.04
N ALA A 112 18.07 2.15 9.03
CA ALA A 112 18.49 3.23 8.13
C ALA A 112 18.71 4.54 8.90
N ALA A 113 17.82 4.89 9.84
CA ALA A 113 17.98 6.04 10.72
C ALA A 113 19.30 5.98 11.50
N LYS A 114 19.63 4.81 12.05
CA LYS A 114 20.86 4.59 12.80
C LYS A 114 22.11 4.77 11.93
N VAL A 115 22.12 4.23 10.71
CA VAL A 115 23.23 4.39 9.76
C VAL A 115 23.36 5.85 9.32
N LEU A 116 22.27 6.48 8.85
CA LEU A 116 22.24 7.88 8.41
C LEU A 116 22.70 8.84 9.50
N ASN A 117 22.33 8.57 10.75
CA ASN A 117 22.73 9.39 11.89
C ASN A 117 24.25 9.42 12.10
N THR A 118 24.96 8.34 11.74
CA THR A 118 26.44 8.31 11.78
C THR A 118 27.08 8.98 10.56
N MET A 119 26.29 9.29 9.51
CA MET A 119 26.74 9.82 8.23
C MET A 119 26.23 11.23 7.96
N ARG A 120 25.85 11.99 8.99
CA ARG A 120 25.26 13.34 8.83
C ARG A 120 26.11 14.29 7.98
N GLU A 121 27.43 14.17 8.05
CA GLU A 121 28.34 14.99 7.26
C GLU A 121 28.34 14.68 5.76
N GLU A 122 27.85 13.50 5.38
CA GLU A 122 27.70 13.06 3.99
C GLU A 122 26.33 13.40 3.39
N ILE A 123 25.39 13.92 4.21
CA ILE A 123 24.02 14.27 3.81
C ILE A 123 23.97 15.72 3.35
N ASN A 124 23.66 15.96 2.09
CA ASN A 124 23.50 17.30 1.49
C ASN A 124 22.01 17.71 1.48
N GLY A 125 21.44 17.95 2.66
CA GLY A 125 20.02 18.27 2.84
C GLY A 125 19.46 17.67 4.11
N THR A 126 18.21 17.22 4.05
CA THR A 126 17.52 16.59 5.18
C THR A 126 16.91 15.27 4.73
N VAL A 127 17.06 14.23 5.56
CA VAL A 127 16.31 12.98 5.41
C VAL A 127 15.17 13.00 6.42
N ARG A 128 13.93 12.95 5.91
CA ARG A 128 12.71 12.82 6.71
C ARG A 128 12.33 11.34 6.77
N LEU A 129 12.14 10.84 7.98
CA LEU A 129 11.71 9.48 8.26
C LEU A 129 10.24 9.54 8.64
N ILE A 130 9.40 8.83 7.92
CA ILE A 130 7.95 8.77 8.11
C ILE A 130 7.59 7.38 8.61
N PHE A 131 7.20 7.26 9.88
CA PHE A 131 6.64 6.05 10.46
C PHE A 131 5.12 6.21 10.42
N GLN A 132 4.52 5.69 9.36
CA GLN A 132 3.13 5.92 8.98
C GLN A 132 2.20 4.92 9.66
N PRO A 133 1.13 5.36 10.35
CA PRO A 133 0.09 4.46 10.86
C PRO A 133 -0.84 3.97 9.74
N SER A 134 -1.64 2.93 10.02
CA SER A 134 -2.90 2.61 9.33
C SER A 134 -2.82 2.48 7.80
N GLU A 135 -1.84 1.76 7.28
CA GLU A 135 -1.75 1.46 5.85
C GLU A 135 -2.90 0.54 5.41
N GLU A 136 -3.17 -0.52 6.18
CA GLU A 136 -4.14 -1.57 5.88
C GLU A 136 -5.60 -1.06 5.78
N ASN A 137 -5.86 0.09 6.40
CA ASN A 137 -7.16 0.78 6.30
C ASN A 137 -7.16 1.87 5.21
N GLY A 138 -6.02 2.16 4.57
CA GLY A 138 -5.86 3.20 3.56
C GLY A 138 -6.03 4.63 4.08
N LEU A 139 -5.82 4.85 5.39
CA LEU A 139 -6.04 6.15 6.05
C LEU A 139 -4.75 6.83 6.50
N GLY A 140 -3.68 6.08 6.67
CA GLY A 140 -2.46 6.56 7.32
C GLY A 140 -1.69 7.58 6.50
N SER A 141 -1.62 7.42 5.21
CA SER A 141 -0.96 8.40 4.33
C SER A 141 -1.66 9.76 4.38
N GLN A 142 -3.00 9.79 4.51
CA GLN A 142 -3.76 11.03 4.68
C GLN A 142 -3.45 11.69 6.04
N VAL A 143 -3.35 10.91 7.12
CA VAL A 143 -2.95 11.40 8.44
C VAL A 143 -1.57 12.08 8.40
N VAL A 144 -0.61 11.45 7.72
CA VAL A 144 0.73 12.03 7.51
C VAL A 144 0.66 13.32 6.71
N ALA A 145 -0.11 13.34 5.60
CA ALA A 145 -0.22 14.51 4.73
C ALA A 145 -0.90 15.68 5.43
N ASP A 146 -2.04 15.46 6.11
CA ASP A 146 -2.81 16.48 6.83
C ASP A 146 -2.02 17.11 7.97
N GLN A 147 -1.09 16.36 8.54
CA GLN A 147 -0.20 16.85 9.59
C GLN A 147 1.16 17.33 9.04
N GLY A 148 1.24 17.69 7.77
CA GLY A 148 2.40 18.33 7.15
C GLY A 148 3.59 17.40 6.90
N GLY A 149 3.37 16.09 6.84
CA GLY A 149 4.44 15.11 6.58
C GLY A 149 5.12 15.28 5.23
N MET A 150 4.40 15.81 4.25
CA MET A 150 4.92 16.04 2.90
C MET A 150 5.38 17.48 2.63
N GLU A 151 5.26 18.39 3.62
CA GLU A 151 5.68 19.79 3.45
C GLU A 151 7.18 19.91 3.18
N GLY A 152 7.53 20.56 2.07
CA GLY A 152 8.92 20.80 1.66
C GLY A 152 9.67 19.55 1.19
N VAL A 153 9.03 18.37 1.14
CA VAL A 153 9.62 17.14 0.59
C VAL A 153 9.80 17.30 -0.91
N SER A 154 10.94 16.84 -1.43
CA SER A 154 11.28 16.88 -2.87
C SER A 154 11.07 15.54 -3.56
N ALA A 155 11.18 14.44 -2.83
CA ALA A 155 10.86 13.09 -3.28
C ALA A 155 10.61 12.17 -2.09
N CYS A 156 9.87 11.07 -2.33
CA CYS A 156 9.60 10.06 -1.32
C CYS A 156 9.94 8.65 -1.82
N PHE A 157 10.53 7.86 -0.94
CA PHE A 157 10.85 6.45 -1.18
C PHE A 157 10.17 5.57 -0.12
N GLY A 158 9.62 4.45 -0.58
CA GLY A 158 9.11 3.37 0.26
C GLY A 158 9.53 2.01 -0.30
N GLU A 159 9.48 1.01 0.57
CA GLU A 159 9.69 -0.38 0.19
C GLU A 159 8.73 -1.30 0.94
N HIS A 160 8.38 -2.43 0.33
CA HIS A 160 7.51 -3.43 0.93
C HIS A 160 8.08 -4.83 0.74
N VAL A 161 7.98 -5.67 1.77
CA VAL A 161 8.38 -7.06 1.69
C VAL A 161 7.25 -7.93 1.15
N PHE A 162 7.56 -8.78 0.18
CA PHE A 162 6.61 -9.72 -0.40
C PHE A 162 7.06 -11.16 -0.19
N GLY A 163 6.13 -11.99 0.31
CA GLY A 163 6.31 -13.42 0.44
C GLY A 163 5.48 -14.22 -0.57
N GLY A 164 5.85 -15.49 -0.76
CA GLY A 164 5.17 -16.40 -1.67
C GLY A 164 5.58 -16.24 -3.15
N THR A 165 4.87 -16.91 -4.05
CA THR A 165 5.07 -16.83 -5.53
C THR A 165 6.36 -17.45 -6.08
N GLY A 166 7.18 -18.14 -5.29
CA GLY A 166 8.50 -18.65 -5.72
C GLY A 166 9.55 -17.54 -5.86
N GLU A 167 9.31 -16.39 -5.25
CA GLU A 167 10.25 -15.28 -5.18
C GLU A 167 11.44 -15.66 -4.28
N LYS A 168 12.64 -15.46 -4.79
CA LYS A 168 13.85 -15.69 -4.00
C LYS A 168 13.99 -14.63 -2.92
N VAL A 169 14.44 -15.05 -1.74
CA VAL A 169 14.82 -14.15 -0.65
C VAL A 169 15.83 -13.10 -1.15
N GLY A 170 15.56 -11.84 -0.86
CA GLY A 170 16.43 -10.71 -1.19
C GLY A 170 16.35 -10.19 -2.62
N VAL A 171 15.47 -10.73 -3.47
CA VAL A 171 15.20 -10.13 -4.78
C VAL A 171 14.52 -8.77 -4.58
N VAL A 172 15.06 -7.73 -5.21
CA VAL A 172 14.51 -6.39 -5.19
C VAL A 172 13.87 -6.10 -6.54
N HIS A 173 12.58 -5.87 -6.54
CA HIS A 173 11.87 -5.46 -7.74
C HIS A 173 11.69 -3.96 -7.80
N TYR A 174 11.87 -3.41 -8.99
CA TYR A 174 11.58 -2.02 -9.31
C TYR A 174 10.81 -1.91 -10.62
N LYS A 175 9.99 -0.88 -10.75
CA LYS A 175 9.25 -0.62 -11.98
C LYS A 175 9.02 0.87 -12.16
N LYS A 176 9.28 1.40 -13.33
CA LYS A 176 8.90 2.76 -13.72
C LYS A 176 7.41 2.79 -14.10
N GLY A 177 6.70 3.81 -13.64
CA GLY A 177 5.25 3.91 -13.89
C GLY A 177 4.40 3.08 -12.93
N GLY A 178 3.27 2.57 -13.40
CA GLY A 178 2.27 1.92 -12.54
C GLY A 178 2.77 0.66 -11.83
N LEU A 179 2.75 0.67 -10.50
CA LEU A 179 3.11 -0.45 -9.65
C LEU A 179 1.88 -1.13 -9.03
N PHE A 180 1.00 -0.34 -8.39
CA PHE A 180 -0.30 -0.78 -7.86
C PHE A 180 -1.44 0.08 -8.43
N PRO A 181 -2.59 -0.48 -8.81
CA PRO A 181 -3.73 0.29 -9.31
C PRO A 181 -4.46 1.01 -8.18
N SER A 182 -5.34 1.92 -8.54
CA SER A 182 -6.34 2.45 -7.59
C SER A 182 -7.25 1.35 -7.09
N ALA A 183 -7.79 1.53 -5.88
CA ALA A 183 -8.74 0.62 -5.27
C ALA A 183 -10.00 1.37 -4.87
N ASP A 184 -11.03 1.29 -5.72
CA ASP A 184 -12.31 1.94 -5.47
C ASP A 184 -13.41 0.90 -5.28
N THR A 185 -14.47 1.27 -4.57
CA THR A 185 -15.61 0.41 -4.24
C THR A 185 -16.89 1.04 -4.74
N PHE A 186 -17.87 0.23 -5.14
CA PHE A 186 -19.21 0.72 -5.50
C PHE A 186 -20.29 -0.15 -4.86
N TRP A 187 -21.45 0.48 -4.61
CA TRP A 187 -22.68 -0.15 -4.15
C TRP A 187 -23.80 0.19 -5.12
N ILE A 188 -24.64 -0.78 -5.44
CA ILE A 188 -25.75 -0.64 -6.35
C ILE A 188 -26.99 -1.22 -5.68
N HIS A 189 -28.04 -0.42 -5.58
CA HIS A 189 -29.36 -0.82 -5.12
C HIS A 189 -30.34 -0.79 -6.29
N VAL A 190 -31.05 -1.92 -6.52
CA VAL A 190 -32.02 -2.06 -7.61
C VAL A 190 -33.41 -2.19 -7.01
N HIS A 191 -34.34 -1.36 -7.46
CA HIS A 191 -35.70 -1.33 -7.00
C HIS A 191 -36.67 -1.76 -8.11
N GLY A 192 -37.44 -2.78 -7.86
CA GLY A 192 -38.50 -3.31 -8.69
C GLY A 192 -39.85 -3.38 -7.94
N ILE A 193 -40.66 -4.39 -8.25
CA ILE A 193 -41.95 -4.66 -7.58
C ILE A 193 -42.06 -6.16 -7.40
N GLY A 194 -42.08 -6.62 -6.14
CA GLY A 194 -42.23 -8.04 -5.83
C GLY A 194 -43.58 -8.59 -6.26
N CYS A 195 -43.61 -9.87 -6.69
CA CYS A 195 -44.83 -10.53 -7.08
C CYS A 195 -44.73 -12.05 -6.95
N HIS A 196 -45.86 -12.76 -7.18
CA HIS A 196 -45.85 -14.23 -7.20
C HIS A 196 -44.98 -14.74 -8.37
N GLY A 197 -44.06 -15.67 -8.11
CA GLY A 197 -43.10 -16.16 -9.11
C GLY A 197 -43.72 -16.80 -10.37
N ALA A 198 -44.97 -17.29 -10.28
CA ALA A 198 -45.75 -17.78 -11.43
C ALA A 198 -46.52 -16.66 -12.19
N MET A 199 -46.49 -15.42 -11.73
CA MET A 199 -47.19 -14.26 -12.30
C MET A 199 -46.20 -13.07 -12.46
N PRO A 200 -45.08 -13.22 -13.20
CA PRO A 200 -44.04 -12.20 -13.28
C PRO A 200 -44.48 -10.90 -14.00
N ASP A 201 -45.56 -10.97 -14.78
CA ASP A 201 -46.19 -9.84 -15.44
C ASP A 201 -46.85 -8.84 -14.46
N MET A 202 -47.16 -9.30 -13.24
CA MET A 202 -47.76 -8.48 -12.18
C MET A 202 -46.75 -7.70 -11.36
N GLY A 203 -45.45 -7.87 -11.60
CA GLY A 203 -44.36 -7.21 -10.89
C GLY A 203 -43.26 -6.64 -11.81
N VAL A 204 -42.16 -6.32 -11.18
CA VAL A 204 -40.89 -5.90 -11.85
C VAL A 204 -39.75 -6.61 -11.15
N ASP A 205 -39.12 -7.55 -11.84
CA ASP A 205 -38.14 -8.48 -11.27
C ASP A 205 -36.77 -7.83 -11.10
N ALA A 206 -36.43 -7.49 -9.87
CA ALA A 206 -35.13 -6.90 -9.52
C ALA A 206 -33.97 -7.90 -9.67
N THR A 207 -34.24 -9.23 -9.50
CA THR A 207 -33.20 -10.27 -9.66
C THR A 207 -32.69 -10.34 -11.11
N VAL A 208 -33.63 -10.38 -12.06
CA VAL A 208 -33.29 -10.42 -13.51
C VAL A 208 -32.58 -9.12 -13.92
N CYS A 209 -33.05 -7.98 -13.41
CA CYS A 209 -32.42 -6.69 -13.65
C CYS A 209 -30.99 -6.64 -13.12
N ALA A 210 -30.76 -7.08 -11.90
CA ALA A 210 -29.44 -7.14 -11.27
C ALA A 210 -28.45 -8.04 -12.07
N ALA A 211 -28.90 -9.21 -12.49
CA ALA A 211 -28.10 -10.11 -13.33
C ALA A 211 -27.69 -9.43 -14.66
N ALA A 212 -28.60 -8.67 -15.30
CA ALA A 212 -28.31 -7.92 -16.51
C ALA A 212 -27.32 -6.77 -16.25
N ILE A 213 -27.42 -6.09 -15.10
CA ILE A 213 -26.46 -5.05 -14.70
C ILE A 213 -25.06 -5.65 -14.56
N VAL A 214 -24.88 -6.78 -13.87
CA VAL A 214 -23.58 -7.46 -13.73
C VAL A 214 -22.96 -7.72 -15.09
N MET A 215 -23.72 -8.24 -16.05
CA MET A 215 -23.24 -8.52 -17.42
C MET A 215 -22.89 -7.24 -18.18
N ASN A 216 -23.73 -6.22 -18.10
CA ASN A 216 -23.53 -4.96 -18.84
C ASN A 216 -22.36 -4.14 -18.30
N LEU A 217 -22.07 -4.18 -17.00
CA LEU A 217 -20.90 -3.54 -16.40
C LEU A 217 -19.58 -4.02 -16.98
N GLN A 218 -19.51 -5.26 -17.47
CA GLN A 218 -18.31 -5.81 -18.13
C GLN A 218 -17.95 -5.06 -19.42
N SER A 219 -18.91 -4.33 -20.00
CA SER A 219 -18.65 -3.54 -21.23
C SER A 219 -17.74 -2.32 -20.94
N ILE A 220 -17.66 -1.84 -19.72
CA ILE A 220 -16.74 -0.75 -19.36
C ILE A 220 -15.30 -1.16 -19.67
N ALA A 221 -14.83 -2.25 -19.07
CA ALA A 221 -13.49 -2.75 -19.29
C ALA A 221 -13.26 -3.24 -20.72
N SER A 222 -14.26 -3.90 -21.31
CA SER A 222 -14.07 -4.58 -22.61
C SER A 222 -14.33 -3.71 -23.84
N ARG A 223 -15.04 -2.56 -23.73
CA ARG A 223 -15.48 -1.73 -24.86
C ARG A 223 -15.25 -0.23 -24.71
N GLU A 224 -15.00 0.27 -23.53
CA GLU A 224 -14.86 1.72 -23.29
C GLU A 224 -13.44 2.14 -22.91
N ILE A 225 -12.58 1.17 -22.60
CA ILE A 225 -11.19 1.39 -22.20
C ILE A 225 -10.28 0.65 -23.19
N SER A 226 -9.14 1.24 -23.49
CA SER A 226 -8.15 0.63 -24.36
C SER A 226 -7.73 -0.74 -23.82
N PRO A 227 -7.66 -1.80 -24.67
CA PRO A 227 -7.19 -3.11 -24.23
C PRO A 227 -5.70 -3.12 -23.79
N LEU A 228 -4.97 -2.04 -24.03
CA LEU A 228 -3.59 -1.84 -23.56
C LEU A 228 -3.54 -1.21 -22.16
N GLU A 229 -4.68 -0.79 -21.63
CA GLU A 229 -4.78 -0.19 -20.28
C GLU A 229 -5.44 -1.17 -19.31
N PRO A 230 -4.71 -1.66 -18.29
CA PRO A 230 -5.27 -2.59 -17.32
C PRO A 230 -6.40 -1.96 -16.51
N VAL A 231 -7.55 -2.61 -16.51
CA VAL A 231 -8.72 -2.23 -15.72
C VAL A 231 -9.42 -3.47 -15.20
N VAL A 232 -9.88 -3.42 -13.96
CA VAL A 232 -10.74 -4.45 -13.37
C VAL A 232 -12.05 -3.82 -12.90
N VAL A 233 -13.18 -4.44 -13.26
CA VAL A 233 -14.50 -4.14 -12.74
C VAL A 233 -15.12 -5.45 -12.26
N THR A 234 -15.25 -5.61 -10.94
CA THR A 234 -15.75 -6.85 -10.35
C THR A 234 -16.98 -6.55 -9.49
N VAL A 235 -18.07 -7.26 -9.71
CA VAL A 235 -19.17 -7.37 -8.75
C VAL A 235 -18.84 -8.56 -7.86
N GLY A 236 -18.46 -8.29 -6.60
CA GLY A 236 -18.04 -9.32 -5.64
C GLY A 236 -19.21 -9.92 -4.84
N SER A 237 -20.31 -9.19 -4.75
CA SER A 237 -21.51 -9.61 -4.01
C SER A 237 -22.76 -9.20 -4.76
N LEU A 238 -23.76 -10.12 -4.80
CA LEU A 238 -25.11 -9.85 -5.30
C LEU A 238 -26.10 -10.59 -4.41
N HIS A 239 -27.05 -9.86 -3.82
CA HIS A 239 -28.12 -10.41 -2.99
C HIS A 239 -29.48 -10.00 -3.54
N SER A 240 -30.38 -10.96 -3.74
CA SER A 240 -31.75 -10.72 -4.17
C SER A 240 -32.63 -11.90 -3.83
N GLY A 241 -33.90 -11.62 -3.50
CA GLY A 241 -34.93 -12.62 -3.24
C GLY A 241 -34.87 -13.24 -1.84
N THR A 242 -36.04 -13.77 -1.42
CA THR A 242 -36.21 -14.37 -0.09
C THR A 242 -36.80 -15.80 -0.18
N ALA A 243 -37.43 -16.13 -1.31
CA ALA A 243 -38.06 -17.45 -1.51
C ALA A 243 -38.12 -17.81 -2.99
N TYR A 244 -38.06 -19.10 -3.31
CA TYR A 244 -38.01 -19.64 -4.69
C TYR A 244 -39.25 -19.33 -5.55
N ASN A 245 -40.38 -18.99 -4.93
CA ASN A 245 -41.67 -18.73 -5.58
C ASN A 245 -42.11 -17.26 -5.56
N ILE A 246 -41.17 -16.33 -5.27
CA ILE A 246 -41.39 -14.88 -5.22
C ILE A 246 -40.42 -14.20 -6.17
N CYS A 247 -40.91 -13.37 -7.09
CA CYS A 247 -40.07 -12.40 -7.80
C CYS A 247 -39.66 -11.28 -6.83
N SER A 248 -38.37 -11.03 -6.70
CA SER A 248 -37.87 -10.01 -5.79
C SER A 248 -38.17 -8.61 -6.30
N GLY A 249 -38.59 -7.72 -5.40
CA GLY A 249 -38.67 -6.28 -5.65
C GLY A 249 -37.37 -5.53 -5.37
N GLU A 250 -36.34 -6.20 -4.80
CA GLU A 250 -35.10 -5.56 -4.40
C GLU A 250 -33.89 -6.44 -4.77
N ALA A 251 -32.78 -5.79 -5.14
CA ALA A 251 -31.48 -6.42 -5.22
C ALA A 251 -30.37 -5.45 -4.83
N GLU A 252 -29.34 -5.98 -4.21
CA GLU A 252 -28.16 -5.22 -3.78
C GLU A 252 -26.91 -5.86 -4.35
N MET A 253 -25.96 -5.03 -4.77
CA MET A 253 -24.65 -5.45 -5.27
C MET A 253 -23.55 -4.58 -4.69
N THR A 254 -22.40 -5.19 -4.42
CA THR A 254 -21.18 -4.48 -4.10
C THR A 254 -20.06 -4.95 -5.01
N GLY A 255 -19.15 -4.04 -5.34
CA GLY A 255 -18.06 -4.36 -6.24
C GLY A 255 -16.88 -3.44 -6.10
N THR A 256 -15.85 -3.72 -6.91
CA THR A 256 -14.61 -2.97 -6.89
C THR A 256 -14.15 -2.60 -8.28
N VAL A 257 -13.45 -1.47 -8.37
CA VAL A 257 -12.77 -1.00 -9.60
C VAL A 257 -11.29 -0.85 -9.32
N ARG A 258 -10.46 -1.27 -10.29
CA ARG A 258 -9.00 -1.08 -10.28
C ARG A 258 -8.56 -0.46 -11.59
N THR A 259 -7.71 0.57 -11.54
CA THR A 259 -7.11 1.21 -12.73
C THR A 259 -5.82 1.93 -12.37
N PHE A 260 -4.89 2.02 -13.33
CA PHE A 260 -3.69 2.85 -13.21
C PHE A 260 -3.90 4.27 -13.74
N SER A 261 -5.00 4.53 -14.44
CA SER A 261 -5.28 5.83 -15.06
C SER A 261 -6.09 6.74 -14.14
N LYS A 262 -5.51 7.91 -13.77
CA LYS A 262 -6.22 8.98 -13.04
C LYS A 262 -7.46 9.47 -13.81
N GLU A 263 -7.38 9.51 -15.15
CA GLU A 263 -8.50 9.95 -16.00
C GLU A 263 -9.64 8.93 -15.97
N HIS A 264 -9.35 7.65 -16.12
CA HIS A 264 -10.37 6.60 -16.01
C HIS A 264 -11.00 6.60 -14.63
N ARG A 265 -10.19 6.66 -13.55
CA ARG A 265 -10.68 6.70 -12.18
C ARG A 265 -11.69 7.82 -11.97
N LYS A 266 -11.37 9.02 -12.48
CA LYS A 266 -12.28 10.20 -12.39
C LYS A 266 -13.60 9.99 -13.12
N THR A 267 -13.63 9.23 -14.21
CA THR A 267 -14.82 9.02 -15.05
C THR A 267 -15.59 7.74 -14.73
N PHE A 268 -15.05 6.85 -13.90
CA PHE A 268 -15.70 5.60 -13.54
C PHE A 268 -17.08 5.76 -12.88
N PRO A 269 -17.30 6.67 -11.93
CA PRO A 269 -18.61 6.87 -11.32
C PRO A 269 -19.71 7.14 -12.34
N ASP A 270 -19.43 7.98 -13.34
CA ASP A 270 -20.39 8.33 -14.39
C ASP A 270 -20.63 7.17 -15.37
N ARG A 271 -19.57 6.40 -15.70
CA ARG A 271 -19.71 5.20 -16.54
C ARG A 271 -20.57 4.13 -15.86
N LEU A 272 -20.32 3.86 -14.57
CA LEU A 272 -21.10 2.92 -13.77
C LEU A 272 -22.56 3.36 -13.71
N ARG A 273 -22.82 4.60 -13.30
CA ARG A 273 -24.18 5.16 -13.19
C ARG A 273 -24.93 5.06 -14.51
N ARG A 274 -24.30 5.46 -15.61
CA ARG A 274 -24.91 5.39 -16.94
C ARG A 274 -25.35 3.97 -17.32
N ILE A 275 -24.50 2.96 -17.12
CA ILE A 275 -24.83 1.57 -17.46
C ILE A 275 -25.91 1.04 -16.53
N VAL A 276 -25.79 1.25 -15.24
CA VAL A 276 -26.73 0.77 -14.22
C VAL A 276 -28.12 1.33 -14.45
N GLU A 277 -28.25 2.67 -14.54
CA GLU A 277 -29.57 3.33 -14.69
C GLU A 277 -30.25 2.97 -16.01
N ASN A 278 -29.49 2.92 -17.13
CA ASN A 278 -30.12 2.55 -18.41
C ASN A 278 -30.47 1.06 -18.48
N THR A 279 -29.71 0.19 -17.85
CA THR A 279 -30.08 -1.22 -17.72
C THR A 279 -31.33 -1.37 -16.85
N ALA A 280 -31.36 -0.73 -15.68
CA ALA A 280 -32.52 -0.76 -14.80
C ALA A 280 -33.80 -0.29 -15.53
N ARG A 281 -33.70 0.82 -16.26
CA ARG A 281 -34.82 1.34 -17.07
C ARG A 281 -35.30 0.36 -18.12
N ALA A 282 -34.39 -0.40 -18.79
CA ALA A 282 -34.75 -1.40 -19.77
C ALA A 282 -35.58 -2.55 -19.16
N TYR A 283 -35.36 -2.84 -17.85
CA TYR A 283 -36.10 -3.83 -17.09
C TYR A 283 -37.26 -3.26 -16.26
N ARG A 284 -37.65 -2.00 -16.46
CA ARG A 284 -38.68 -1.26 -15.74
C ARG A 284 -38.35 -1.01 -14.26
N CYS A 285 -37.10 -1.29 -13.83
CA CYS A 285 -36.56 -1.01 -12.50
C CYS A 285 -36.04 0.42 -12.41
N THR A 286 -35.81 0.87 -11.17
CA THR A 286 -34.88 1.98 -10.88
C THR A 286 -33.66 1.44 -10.17
N ALA A 287 -32.56 2.17 -10.23
CA ALA A 287 -31.36 1.80 -9.49
C ALA A 287 -30.57 3.03 -9.05
N GLU A 288 -29.89 2.90 -7.91
CA GLU A 288 -29.02 3.89 -7.31
C GLU A 288 -27.59 3.35 -7.28
N VAL A 289 -26.60 4.23 -7.47
CA VAL A 289 -25.17 3.90 -7.47
C VAL A 289 -24.46 4.82 -6.49
N GLU A 290 -23.84 4.21 -5.50
CA GLU A 290 -22.86 4.87 -4.62
C GLU A 290 -21.45 4.45 -5.05
N TYR A 291 -20.49 5.38 -4.98
CA TYR A 291 -19.11 5.14 -5.35
C TYR A 291 -18.17 5.71 -4.30
N GLY A 292 -17.34 4.85 -3.71
CA GLY A 292 -16.33 5.20 -2.73
C GLY A 292 -14.94 5.17 -3.35
N CYS A 293 -14.24 6.30 -3.30
CA CYS A 293 -12.85 6.37 -3.68
C CYS A 293 -11.97 5.86 -2.52
N GLY A 294 -11.21 4.82 -2.78
CA GLY A 294 -10.16 4.33 -1.88
C GLY A 294 -8.78 4.84 -2.29
N SER A 295 -7.75 3.98 -2.21
CA SER A 295 -6.37 4.35 -2.52
C SER A 295 -6.19 4.75 -3.99
N SER A 296 -5.36 5.75 -4.24
CA SER A 296 -4.93 6.15 -5.59
C SER A 296 -4.06 5.08 -6.24
N ALA A 297 -3.82 5.18 -7.53
CA ALA A 297 -2.81 4.33 -8.17
C ALA A 297 -1.41 4.77 -7.75
N LEU A 298 -0.59 3.81 -7.34
CA LEU A 298 0.83 4.04 -7.08
C LEU A 298 1.58 4.04 -8.41
N ILE A 299 2.02 5.22 -8.79
CA ILE A 299 2.76 5.45 -10.04
C ILE A 299 4.16 5.93 -9.69
N ASN A 300 5.13 5.06 -9.88
CA ASN A 300 6.53 5.39 -9.65
C ASN A 300 7.03 6.44 -10.66
N ASP A 301 7.61 7.52 -10.15
CA ASP A 301 8.25 8.54 -10.99
C ASP A 301 9.48 7.96 -11.71
N PRO A 302 9.58 8.07 -13.03
CA PRO A 302 10.67 7.45 -13.78
C PRO A 302 12.07 7.92 -13.39
N TYR A 303 12.20 9.21 -13.01
CA TYR A 303 13.50 9.79 -12.65
C TYR A 303 13.94 9.35 -11.24
N VAL A 304 13.04 9.46 -10.26
CA VAL A 304 13.32 9.02 -8.88
C VAL A 304 13.56 7.51 -8.84
N THR A 305 12.80 6.74 -9.63
CA THR A 305 13.01 5.29 -9.77
C THR A 305 14.41 4.96 -10.35
N GLU A 306 14.89 5.74 -11.32
CA GLU A 306 16.23 5.50 -11.87
C GLU A 306 17.34 5.77 -10.85
N ILE A 307 17.17 6.77 -9.98
CA ILE A 307 18.11 7.03 -8.87
C ILE A 307 18.08 5.84 -7.89
N ALA A 308 16.89 5.39 -7.47
CA ALA A 308 16.74 4.25 -6.56
C ALA A 308 17.28 2.95 -7.17
N ARG A 309 17.07 2.71 -8.48
CA ARG A 309 17.62 1.57 -9.20
C ARG A 309 19.15 1.56 -9.16
N LYS A 310 19.80 2.71 -9.43
CA LYS A 310 21.25 2.84 -9.34
C LYS A 310 21.76 2.70 -7.90
N ALA A 311 20.98 3.17 -6.91
CA ALA A 311 21.30 2.95 -5.51
C ALA A 311 21.28 1.44 -5.18
N ALA A 312 20.26 0.72 -5.62
CA ALA A 312 20.17 -0.74 -5.45
C ALA A 312 21.36 -1.48 -6.10
N GLU A 313 21.75 -1.11 -7.33
CA GLU A 313 22.94 -1.69 -7.99
C GLU A 313 24.23 -1.55 -7.17
N LYS A 314 24.37 -0.47 -6.40
CA LYS A 314 25.57 -0.21 -5.59
C LYS A 314 25.62 -1.06 -4.33
N ILE A 315 24.44 -1.41 -3.77
CA ILE A 315 24.38 -2.03 -2.44
C ILE A 315 24.10 -3.54 -2.49
N LEU A 316 23.43 -4.03 -3.52
CA LEU A 316 23.09 -5.45 -3.59
C LEU A 316 24.36 -6.29 -3.80
N PRO A 317 24.51 -7.37 -3.04
CA PRO A 317 25.68 -8.25 -3.13
C PRO A 317 25.78 -8.99 -4.47
N ASP A 318 24.65 -9.16 -5.16
CA ASP A 318 24.51 -9.79 -6.47
C ASP A 318 23.54 -8.96 -7.32
N SER A 319 24.00 -8.49 -8.47
CA SER A 319 23.19 -7.72 -9.41
C SER A 319 21.98 -8.50 -9.97
N SER A 320 22.03 -9.83 -9.94
CA SER A 320 20.90 -10.69 -10.35
C SER A 320 19.70 -10.60 -9.40
N LEU A 321 19.90 -10.04 -8.21
CA LEU A 321 18.83 -9.76 -7.25
C LEU A 321 18.03 -8.49 -7.59
N LEU A 322 18.48 -7.66 -8.53
CA LEU A 322 17.76 -6.48 -8.98
C LEU A 322 16.98 -6.78 -10.26
N VAL A 323 15.66 -6.81 -10.17
CA VAL A 323 14.78 -7.24 -11.26
C VAL A 323 13.80 -6.11 -11.65
N GLU A 324 13.77 -5.78 -12.94
CA GLU A 324 12.74 -4.88 -13.46
C GLU A 324 11.41 -5.62 -13.57
N GLY A 325 10.39 -5.16 -12.84
CA GLY A 325 9.08 -5.81 -12.79
C GLY A 325 8.41 -5.58 -11.46
N GLY A 326 7.60 -6.55 -11.08
CA GLY A 326 6.83 -6.47 -9.83
C GLY A 326 5.54 -5.67 -9.99
N GLY A 327 4.90 -5.41 -8.85
CA GLY A 327 3.57 -4.84 -8.78
C GLY A 327 2.48 -5.92 -8.83
N SER A 328 1.34 -5.58 -8.31
CA SER A 328 0.18 -6.46 -8.24
C SER A 328 -1.11 -5.67 -8.48
N MET A 329 -2.26 -6.36 -8.39
CA MET A 329 -3.57 -5.70 -8.38
C MET A 329 -4.05 -5.37 -6.96
N GLY A 330 -3.18 -5.49 -5.95
CA GLY A 330 -3.38 -4.96 -4.60
C GLY A 330 -3.46 -3.43 -4.57
N ALA A 331 -3.54 -2.87 -3.40
CA ALA A 331 -3.54 -1.43 -3.17
C ALA A 331 -2.47 -1.09 -2.12
N GLU A 332 -2.00 0.14 -2.15
CA GLU A 332 -0.99 0.68 -1.24
C GLU A 332 -1.27 2.18 -1.04
N ASP A 333 -1.46 2.61 0.19
CA ASP A 333 -1.84 3.99 0.50
C ASP A 333 -0.67 4.98 0.36
N PHE A 334 0.59 4.49 0.29
CA PHE A 334 1.75 5.29 -0.15
C PHE A 334 1.47 6.05 -1.45
N SER A 335 0.55 5.53 -2.26
CA SER A 335 0.09 6.15 -3.49
C SER A 335 -0.35 7.61 -3.32
N LEU A 336 -0.88 7.98 -2.16
CA LEU A 336 -1.28 9.36 -1.87
C LEU A 336 -0.09 10.33 -1.94
N TYR A 337 1.10 9.90 -1.53
CA TYR A 337 2.29 10.76 -1.58
C TYR A 337 2.68 11.15 -3.00
N THR A 338 2.31 10.32 -4.00
CA THR A 338 2.53 10.63 -5.42
C THR A 338 1.70 11.82 -5.92
N GLU A 339 0.70 12.25 -5.15
CA GLU A 339 -0.07 13.47 -5.44
C GLU A 339 0.66 14.75 -4.98
N TYR A 340 1.64 14.61 -4.07
CA TYR A 340 2.40 15.72 -3.50
C TYR A 340 3.77 15.88 -4.13
N VAL A 341 4.49 14.77 -4.33
CA VAL A 341 5.89 14.78 -4.78
C VAL A 341 6.18 13.58 -5.70
N PRO A 342 7.25 13.63 -6.51
CA PRO A 342 7.76 12.46 -7.20
C PRO A 342 8.12 11.35 -6.21
N CYS A 343 7.58 10.15 -6.39
CA CYS A 343 7.79 9.02 -5.51
C CYS A 343 8.30 7.80 -6.25
N THR A 344 8.95 6.90 -5.52
CA THR A 344 9.23 5.54 -5.99
C THR A 344 9.07 4.55 -4.87
N PHE A 345 8.56 3.37 -5.22
CA PHE A 345 8.29 2.28 -4.30
C PHE A 345 8.84 0.98 -4.87
N PHE A 346 9.61 0.26 -4.06
CA PHE A 346 10.24 -0.99 -4.44
C PHE A 346 9.64 -2.15 -3.64
N THR A 347 9.88 -3.38 -4.08
CA THR A 347 9.48 -4.55 -3.31
C THR A 347 10.65 -5.48 -3.12
N ILE A 348 10.70 -6.16 -1.95
CA ILE A 348 11.78 -7.06 -1.57
C ILE A 348 11.19 -8.45 -1.28
N GLY A 349 11.67 -9.47 -1.96
CA GLY A 349 11.30 -10.86 -1.71
C GLY A 349 11.78 -11.31 -0.33
N CYS A 350 10.86 -11.76 0.53
CA CYS A 350 11.15 -12.10 1.93
C CYS A 350 10.96 -13.58 2.30
N GLY A 351 10.59 -14.43 1.34
CA GLY A 351 10.39 -15.86 1.52
C GLY A 351 9.49 -16.47 0.46
N GLU A 352 9.73 -17.74 0.15
CA GLU A 352 9.03 -18.43 -0.95
C GLU A 352 7.76 -19.16 -0.52
N GLU A 353 7.56 -19.38 0.79
CA GLU A 353 6.59 -20.36 1.28
C GLU A 353 5.20 -19.77 1.52
N THR A 354 5.09 -18.50 1.93
CA THR A 354 3.80 -17.93 2.33
C THR A 354 3.60 -16.52 1.82
N PHE A 355 2.37 -16.26 1.37
CA PHE A 355 1.95 -14.91 0.95
C PHE A 355 1.70 -14.00 2.15
N ASN A 356 1.81 -12.70 1.94
CA ASN A 356 1.29 -11.70 2.87
C ASN A 356 -0.20 -11.95 3.15
N HIS A 357 -0.67 -11.56 4.33
CA HIS A 357 -2.03 -11.81 4.83
C HIS A 357 -2.36 -13.30 5.06
N ASN A 358 -1.33 -14.12 5.26
CA ASN A 358 -1.48 -15.54 5.63
C ASN A 358 -1.04 -15.76 7.09
N GLU A 359 -1.76 -16.60 7.82
CA GLU A 359 -1.48 -16.93 9.22
C GLU A 359 -0.11 -17.59 9.47
N HIS A 360 0.51 -18.08 8.39
CA HIS A 360 1.88 -18.64 8.35
C HIS A 360 2.91 -17.67 7.79
N PHE A 361 2.56 -16.42 7.51
CA PHE A 361 3.51 -15.46 6.91
C PHE A 361 4.74 -15.27 7.79
N VAL A 362 5.91 -15.42 7.19
CA VAL A 362 7.22 -15.25 7.85
C VAL A 362 8.16 -14.50 6.92
N VAL A 363 8.92 -13.58 7.47
CA VAL A 363 9.97 -12.84 6.77
C VAL A 363 11.33 -13.44 7.08
N ASP A 364 12.11 -13.77 6.05
CA ASP A 364 13.52 -14.12 6.20
C ASP A 364 14.34 -12.88 6.58
N GLU A 365 14.88 -12.86 7.80
CA GLU A 365 15.59 -11.72 8.37
C GLU A 365 16.94 -11.41 7.67
N SER A 366 17.40 -12.28 6.76
CA SER A 366 18.61 -12.03 5.96
C SER A 366 18.48 -10.88 4.97
N ILE A 367 17.24 -10.43 4.69
CA ILE A 367 16.97 -9.28 3.80
C ILE A 367 17.23 -7.93 4.46
N PHE A 368 17.28 -7.85 5.80
CA PHE A 368 17.36 -6.57 6.52
C PHE A 368 18.52 -5.67 6.07
N PRO A 369 19.75 -6.18 5.85
CA PRO A 369 20.83 -5.32 5.38
C PRO A 369 20.54 -4.68 4.01
N SER A 370 19.83 -5.40 3.12
CA SER A 370 19.47 -4.88 1.80
C SER A 370 18.46 -3.74 1.90
N GLY A 371 17.37 -3.91 2.68
CA GLY A 371 16.37 -2.84 2.88
C GLY A 371 16.97 -1.62 3.58
N VAL A 372 17.73 -1.83 4.68
CA VAL A 372 18.44 -0.73 5.36
C VAL A 372 19.35 0.01 4.39
N ALA A 373 20.19 -0.71 3.63
CA ALA A 373 21.14 -0.11 2.72
C ALA A 373 20.45 0.61 1.56
N LEU A 374 19.32 0.11 1.08
CA LEU A 374 18.56 0.72 0.00
C LEU A 374 17.99 2.09 0.43
N HIS A 375 17.37 2.18 1.60
CA HIS A 375 16.93 3.46 2.18
C HIS A 375 18.08 4.46 2.29
N VAL A 376 19.21 4.04 2.85
CA VAL A 376 20.38 4.92 3.08
C VAL A 376 20.99 5.37 1.76
N GLN A 377 21.25 4.43 0.83
CA GLN A 377 21.91 4.74 -0.43
C GLN A 377 21.04 5.63 -1.31
N PHE A 378 19.74 5.34 -1.38
CA PHE A 378 18.79 6.18 -2.11
C PHE A 378 18.79 7.62 -1.57
N ALA A 379 18.68 7.80 -0.26
CA ALA A 379 18.65 9.13 0.35
C ALA A 379 19.92 9.93 0.02
N ILE A 380 21.10 9.32 0.12
CA ILE A 380 22.36 9.95 -0.19
C ILE A 380 22.46 10.27 -1.69
N ASP A 381 22.14 9.32 -2.57
CA ASP A 381 22.22 9.51 -4.01
C ASP A 381 21.25 10.60 -4.49
N TYR A 382 20.01 10.63 -3.97
CA TYR A 382 19.02 11.62 -4.33
C TYR A 382 19.43 13.05 -3.90
N LEU A 383 19.91 13.19 -2.67
CA LEU A 383 20.33 14.49 -2.14
C LEU A 383 21.62 15.01 -2.82
N ASN A 384 22.45 14.13 -3.35
CA ASN A 384 23.68 14.49 -4.08
C ASN A 384 23.45 14.67 -5.59
N ASP A 385 22.28 14.36 -6.12
CA ASP A 385 22.02 14.47 -7.55
C ASP A 385 21.86 15.94 -7.97
N GLN A 386 22.77 16.38 -8.85
CA GLN A 386 22.84 17.77 -9.33
C GLN A 386 21.67 18.16 -10.24
N ALA A 387 21.08 17.19 -10.96
CA ALA A 387 19.95 17.45 -11.85
C ALA A 387 18.64 17.77 -11.07
N THR A 388 18.58 17.39 -9.81
CA THR A 388 17.47 17.76 -8.92
C THR A 388 17.70 19.13 -8.26
N ASN A 389 18.85 19.82 -8.49
CA ASN A 389 19.21 21.11 -7.89
C ASN A 389 18.81 22.33 -8.76
N THR A 390 18.08 22.12 -9.86
CA THR A 390 17.51 23.15 -10.72
C THR A 390 16.01 23.23 -10.56
#